data_09e11d4915c7e26db241d9893858e91f
#
_entry.id   09e11d4915c7e26db241d9893858e91f
#
_cell.length_a   1.000
_cell.length_b   1.000
_cell.length_c   1.000
_cell.angle_alpha   90.00
_cell.angle_beta   90.00
_cell.angle_gamma   90.00
#
_symmetry.space_group_name_H-M   'P 1'
#
loop_
_entity.id
_entity.type
_entity.pdbx_description
1 polymer ?
#
loop_
_entity_poly.entity_id
_entity_poly.type
_entity_poly.pdbx_seq_one_letter_code
_entity_poly.pdbx_strand_id
1 'polypeptide(L)'
;MRNLVISSTVVLLAALSLGSAEARPHGSRTNARTEQCNRLQQQFTHAITEHAEAKRAAEAKALQKKAMKFCAGEKQAQGIRAYATALKMLGEQPIEP
;
A
#
# COMPACT_ATOMS: atom_id res chain seq x y z
N MET A 1 15.52 -23.39 46.07
CA MET A 1 15.11 -24.04 45.29
C MET A 1 14.04 -23.76 44.42
N ARG A 2 13.17 -23.35 44.64
CA ARG A 2 12.14 -23.08 43.87
C ARG A 2 12.34 -22.02 42.92
N ASN A 3 13.09 -21.20 43.11
CA ASN A 3 13.23 -20.10 42.25
C ASN A 3 13.81 -20.35 40.91
N LEU A 4 14.57 -21.31 40.78
CA LEU A 4 15.16 -21.50 39.52
C LEU A 4 14.20 -21.74 38.46
N VAL A 5 13.17 -22.25 38.73
CA VAL A 5 12.23 -22.55 37.79
C VAL A 5 11.87 -21.39 36.96
N ILE A 6 11.72 -20.34 37.52
CA ILE A 6 11.40 -19.19 36.85
C ILE A 6 12.19 -18.84 35.68
N SER A 7 13.39 -18.93 35.80
CA SER A 7 14.21 -18.51 34.75
C SER A 7 13.91 -19.14 33.44
N SER A 8 13.54 -20.28 33.45
CA SER A 8 13.36 -20.94 32.22
C SER A 8 12.30 -20.28 31.36
N THR A 9 11.32 -19.84 31.95
CA THR A 9 10.27 -19.30 31.17
C THR A 9 10.68 -18.17 30.33
N VAL A 10 11.46 -17.40 30.81
CA VAL A 10 11.87 -16.27 30.09
C VAL A 10 12.40 -16.55 28.72
N VAL A 11 13.15 -17.47 28.66
CA VAL A 11 13.74 -17.80 27.44
C VAL A 11 12.83 -17.92 26.29
N LEU A 12 11.80 -18.57 26.47
CA LEU A 12 10.91 -18.77 25.44
C LEU A 12 10.49 -17.56 24.71
N LEU A 13 10.17 -16.62 25.38
CA LEU A 13 9.73 -15.43 24.80
C LEU A 13 10.63 -14.91 23.73
N ALA A 14 11.77 -14.83 24.01
CA ALA A 14 12.70 -14.28 23.08
C ALA A 14 12.62 -15.02 21.78
N ALA A 15 12.54 -16.20 21.83
CA ALA A 15 12.54 -16.99 20.66
C ALA A 15 11.43 -16.65 19.73
N LEU A 16 10.29 -16.53 20.20
CA LEU A 16 9.22 -16.25 19.38
C LEU A 16 9.36 -15.00 18.61
N SER A 17 9.68 -14.02 19.25
CA SER A 17 9.72 -12.77 18.61
C SER A 17 10.61 -12.78 17.42
N LEU A 18 11.63 -13.44 17.46
CA LEU A 18 12.49 -13.47 16.36
C LEU A 18 11.92 -14.13 15.18
N GLY A 19 11.41 -15.22 15.37
CA GLY A 19 10.92 -15.98 14.29
C GLY A 19 10.03 -15.22 13.40
N SER A 20 9.22 -14.44 13.93
CA SER A 20 8.30 -13.76 13.12
C SER A 20 8.92 -12.68 12.31
N ALA A 21 9.89 -12.15 12.75
CA ALA A 21 10.48 -11.06 12.08
C ALA A 21 11.01 -11.32 10.75
N GLU A 22 11.70 -12.28 10.57
CA GLU A 22 12.27 -12.45 9.38
C GLU A 22 11.59 -13.02 8.31
N ALA A 23 10.58 -13.45 8.44
CA ALA A 23 10.03 -14.05 7.38
C ALA A 23 9.42 -13.21 6.43
N ARG A 24 9.67 -12.57 5.67
CA ARG A 24 8.89 -11.95 4.76
C ARG A 24 9.47 -11.20 3.73
N PRO A 25 10.45 -11.59 3.14
CA PRO A 25 11.04 -10.87 2.08
C PRO A 25 10.10 -10.69 0.96
N HIS A 26 9.37 -11.74 0.55
CA HIS A 26 8.54 -11.46 -0.52
C HIS A 26 7.23 -10.91 -0.12
N GLY A 27 6.88 -11.01 1.05
CA GLY A 27 5.72 -10.36 1.56
C GLY A 27 5.93 -8.89 1.53
N SER A 28 7.13 -8.42 1.73
CA SER A 28 7.36 -7.02 1.80
C SER A 28 7.21 -6.35 0.46
N ARG A 29 7.52 -7.00 -0.61
CA ARG A 29 7.34 -6.40 -1.91
C ARG A 29 5.85 -6.18 -2.20
N THR A 30 5.02 -7.15 -1.91
CA THR A 30 3.61 -7.03 -2.08
C THR A 30 3.03 -5.96 -1.20
N ASN A 31 3.51 -5.89 0.04
CA ASN A 31 3.02 -4.89 0.97
C ASN A 31 3.40 -3.49 0.52
N ALA A 32 4.57 -3.31 -0.04
CA ALA A 32 4.98 -2.01 -0.52
C ALA A 32 4.08 -1.55 -1.64
N ARG A 33 3.69 -2.44 -2.53
CA ARG A 33 2.80 -2.07 -3.60
C ARG A 33 1.40 -1.78 -3.10
N THR A 34 0.94 -2.54 -2.13
CA THR A 34 -0.36 -2.29 -1.54
C THR A 34 -0.38 -0.92 -0.89
N GLU A 35 0.67 -0.58 -0.19
CA GLU A 35 0.76 0.71 0.42
C GLU A 35 0.78 1.80 -0.61
N GLN A 36 1.52 1.62 -1.68
CA GLN A 36 1.58 2.62 -2.72
C GLN A 36 0.23 2.79 -3.39
N CYS A 37 -0.48 1.70 -3.64
CA CYS A 37 -1.83 1.78 -4.18
C CYS A 37 -2.72 2.60 -3.25
N ASN A 38 -2.61 2.38 -1.96
CA ASN A 38 -3.43 3.11 -1.00
C ASN A 38 -3.08 4.58 -0.96
N ARG A 39 -1.82 4.91 -1.03
CA ARG A 39 -1.41 6.30 -1.02
C ARG A 39 -1.87 7.02 -2.27
N LEU A 40 -1.75 6.36 -3.41
CA LEU A 40 -2.19 6.97 -4.65
C LEU A 40 -3.70 7.15 -4.67
N GLN A 41 -4.41 6.21 -4.07
CA GLN A 41 -5.85 6.34 -3.98
C GLN A 41 -6.23 7.55 -3.14
N GLN A 42 -5.54 7.75 -2.03
CA GLN A 42 -5.79 8.91 -1.19
C GLN A 42 -5.44 10.19 -1.93
N GLN A 43 -4.34 10.20 -2.63
CA GLN A 43 -3.95 11.36 -3.39
C GLN A 43 -5.01 11.66 -4.46
N PHE A 44 -5.51 10.62 -5.12
CA PHE A 44 -6.51 10.82 -6.15
C PHE A 44 -7.80 11.37 -5.56
N THR A 45 -8.20 10.90 -4.40
CA THR A 45 -9.42 11.37 -3.75
C THR A 45 -9.32 12.87 -3.48
N HIS A 46 -8.17 13.33 -3.05
CA HIS A 46 -7.98 14.74 -2.84
C HIS A 46 -7.93 15.49 -4.17
N ALA A 47 -7.19 14.97 -5.09
CA ALA A 47 -6.98 15.64 -6.37
C ALA A 47 -8.28 15.81 -7.15
N ILE A 48 -9.12 14.80 -7.14
CA ILE A 48 -10.35 14.87 -7.90
C ILE A 48 -11.29 15.90 -7.31
N THR A 49 -11.17 16.14 -6.02
CA THR A 49 -11.97 17.16 -5.38
C THR A 49 -11.43 18.56 -5.73
N GLU A 50 -10.13 18.70 -5.70
CA GLU A 50 -9.53 19.99 -6.01
C GLU A 50 -9.61 20.34 -7.47
N HIS A 51 -9.60 19.36 -8.34
CA HIS A 51 -9.63 19.57 -9.77
C HIS A 51 -10.88 19.02 -10.42
N ALA A 52 -12.00 19.15 -9.72
CA ALA A 52 -13.24 18.57 -10.18
C ALA A 52 -13.66 19.11 -11.54
N GLU A 53 -13.20 20.30 -11.88
CA GLU A 53 -13.55 20.90 -13.14
C GLU A 53 -12.50 20.73 -14.23
N ALA A 54 -11.53 19.89 -13.97
CA ALA A 54 -10.52 19.63 -14.97
C ALA A 54 -11.19 19.00 -16.19
N LYS A 55 -10.71 19.31 -17.37
CA LYS A 55 -11.29 18.78 -18.57
C LYS A 55 -11.33 17.28 -18.61
N ARG A 56 -10.35 16.63 -18.06
CA ARG A 56 -10.30 15.18 -18.11
C ARG A 56 -10.70 14.52 -16.81
N ALA A 57 -11.43 15.24 -15.96
CA ALA A 57 -11.83 14.68 -14.68
C ALA A 57 -12.65 13.39 -14.82
N ALA A 58 -13.55 13.37 -15.79
CA ALA A 58 -14.37 12.18 -15.98
C ALA A 58 -13.54 10.98 -16.42
N GLU A 59 -12.57 11.22 -17.31
CA GLU A 59 -11.67 10.18 -17.74
C GLU A 59 -10.82 9.69 -16.58
N ALA A 60 -10.36 10.62 -15.76
CA ALA A 60 -9.54 10.26 -14.61
C ALA A 60 -10.33 9.38 -13.66
N LYS A 61 -11.61 9.68 -13.45
CA LYS A 61 -12.42 8.85 -12.58
C LYS A 61 -12.61 7.45 -13.15
N ALA A 62 -12.80 7.35 -14.45
CA ALA A 62 -12.94 6.05 -15.07
C ALA A 62 -11.65 5.24 -14.91
N LEU A 63 -10.52 5.89 -15.06
CA LEU A 63 -9.25 5.21 -14.90
C LEU A 63 -9.02 4.82 -13.46
N GLN A 64 -9.49 5.62 -12.52
CA GLN A 64 -9.39 5.28 -11.12
C GLN A 64 -10.11 3.96 -10.82
N LYS A 65 -11.26 3.75 -11.42
CA LYS A 65 -11.98 2.51 -11.18
C LYS A 65 -11.17 1.31 -11.65
N LYS A 66 -10.48 1.44 -12.78
CA LYS A 66 -9.62 0.36 -13.23
C LYS A 66 -8.46 0.19 -12.29
N ALA A 67 -7.89 1.28 -11.82
CA ALA A 67 -6.77 1.21 -10.90
C ALA A 67 -7.15 0.48 -9.63
N MET A 68 -8.35 0.73 -9.13
CA MET A 68 -8.80 0.06 -7.93
C MET A 68 -8.91 -1.44 -8.13
N LYS A 69 -9.39 -1.87 -9.28
CA LYS A 69 -9.49 -3.28 -9.56
C LYS A 69 -8.12 -3.93 -9.67
N PHE A 70 -7.21 -3.27 -10.34
CA PHE A 70 -5.86 -3.80 -10.45
C PHE A 70 -5.19 -3.89 -9.10
N CYS A 71 -5.35 -2.86 -8.27
CA CYS A 71 -4.74 -2.84 -6.95
C CYS A 71 -5.33 -3.89 -6.03
N ALA A 72 -6.62 -4.17 -6.18
CA ALA A 72 -7.25 -5.18 -5.35
C ALA A 72 -6.88 -6.59 -5.77
N GLY A 73 -6.43 -6.77 -7.00
CA GLY A 73 -6.06 -8.08 -7.50
C GLY A 73 -4.57 -8.28 -7.46
N GLU A 74 -4.09 -9.04 -8.39
CA GLU A 74 -2.67 -9.32 -8.45
C GLU A 74 -1.90 -8.42 -9.38
N LYS A 75 -2.54 -7.42 -9.93
CA LYS A 75 -1.90 -6.54 -10.88
C LYS A 75 -1.64 -5.18 -10.29
N GLN A 76 -1.04 -5.18 -9.13
CA GLN A 76 -0.81 -3.93 -8.41
C GLN A 76 0.08 -2.96 -9.16
N ALA A 77 1.07 -3.44 -9.88
CA ALA A 77 1.91 -2.55 -10.65
C ALA A 77 1.11 -1.81 -11.72
N GLN A 78 0.14 -2.49 -12.33
CA GLN A 78 -0.71 -1.84 -13.30
C GLN A 78 -1.64 -0.84 -12.63
N GLY A 79 -2.11 -1.16 -11.44
CA GLY A 79 -2.94 -0.23 -10.69
C GLY A 79 -2.20 1.04 -10.35
N ILE A 80 -0.96 0.91 -9.93
CA ILE A 80 -0.14 2.05 -9.61
C ILE A 80 0.04 2.94 -10.84
N ARG A 81 0.29 2.33 -11.99
CA ARG A 81 0.44 3.12 -13.21
C ARG A 81 -0.86 3.79 -13.61
N ALA A 82 -1.97 3.10 -13.42
CA ALA A 82 -3.27 3.69 -13.76
C ALA A 82 -3.58 4.88 -12.87
N TYR A 83 -3.30 4.78 -11.59
CA TYR A 83 -3.49 5.93 -10.70
C TYR A 83 -2.58 7.07 -11.12
N ALA A 84 -1.33 6.77 -11.45
CA ALA A 84 -0.41 7.82 -11.85
C ALA A 84 -0.91 8.55 -13.09
N THR A 85 -1.43 7.81 -14.05
CA THR A 85 -1.98 8.42 -15.25
C THR A 85 -3.21 9.27 -14.90
N ALA A 86 -4.07 8.75 -14.06
CA ALA A 86 -5.27 9.49 -13.67
C ALA A 86 -4.91 10.80 -12.97
N LEU A 87 -3.90 10.77 -12.13
CA LEU A 87 -3.47 11.98 -11.46
C LEU A 87 -2.90 12.99 -12.43
N LYS A 88 -2.14 12.53 -13.39
CA LYS A 88 -1.60 13.43 -14.40
C LYS A 88 -2.71 14.07 -15.22
N MET A 89 -3.77 13.34 -15.46
CA MET A 89 -4.92 13.90 -16.15
C MET A 89 -5.51 15.07 -15.40
N LEU A 90 -5.37 15.05 -14.08
CA LEU A 90 -5.87 16.13 -13.26
C LEU A 90 -4.83 17.22 -13.04
N GLY A 91 -3.65 17.07 -13.62
CA GLY A 91 -2.61 18.05 -13.43
C GLY A 91 -1.78 17.87 -12.17
N GLU A 92 -1.86 16.68 -11.59
CA GLU A 92 -1.14 16.40 -10.37
C GLU A 92 0.05 15.51 -10.61
N GLN A 93 1.05 15.65 -9.78
CA GLN A 93 2.22 14.79 -9.87
C GLN A 93 2.00 13.63 -8.91
N PRO A 94 2.01 12.39 -9.40
CA PRO A 94 1.79 11.26 -8.49
C PRO A 94 2.93 11.14 -7.49
N ILE A 95 2.59 10.75 -6.27
CA ILE A 95 3.61 10.55 -5.28
C ILE A 95 4.42 9.31 -5.62
N GLU A 96 5.69 9.34 -5.28
CA GLU A 96 6.57 8.24 -5.58
C GLU A 96 6.61 7.28 -4.40
N PRO A 97 7.01 6.05 -4.61
CA PRO A 97 7.06 5.08 -3.53
C PRO A 97 8.08 5.41 -2.47
#